data_6ba0d7341761eec9d55facb5e7f3fbfb
#
_entry.id   6ba0d7341761eec9d55facb5e7f3fbfb
#
_cell.length_a   1.000
_cell.length_b   1.000
_cell.length_c   1.000
_cell.angle_alpha   90.00
_cell.angle_beta   90.00
_cell.angle_gamma   90.00
#
_symmetry.space_group_name_H-M   'P 1'
#
loop_
_entity.id
_entity.type
_entity.pdbx_description
1 polymer ?
#
loop_
_entity_poly.entity_id
_entity_poly.type
_entity_poly.pdbx_seq_one_letter_code
_entity_poly.pdbx_strand_id
1 'polypeptide(L)'
;MKKILTLLLCLFSISKLFSQETLIPLNDDYEMEIQAAAYNSAYRFHTASKSWSEYQFKDILNIDSLNKSQFIVKDFNKKWKNYAWNSIFNTDFIGFRSDDYYIAINPIVDFDLGKDNEKSVWVNTRGAEVKGTIGDNFAFYSNIRENQAVFPDYVTQYIKENQVVPGQGWDRPFKQTGFDYANASAYIALRPMPWLQGVLGYGKNFIGDGYRSLILSDNATAYPYLKLTANVWNIQYTCLYSQMTDQNRLLNDDTYPRKYAIIHYIDWAVTKRLNLGLFDAMVCRAQDDNGIKRGFDLQYINPILFLRTTDYYTGNSPDNALLGASASFILGKHTTLYAQFVMDEMTVKEFIGFNGYYANKQSYQFGMKSYNSFGIKNLFLQG
;
A
#
# COMPACT_ATOMS: atom_id res chain seq x y z
N MET A 1 22.23 14.78 -23.14
CA MET A 1 21.53 15.41 -21.99
C MET A 1 20.47 16.43 -22.42
N LYS A 2 20.78 17.49 -23.21
CA LYS A 2 19.76 18.48 -23.62
C LYS A 2 18.54 17.89 -24.33
N LYS A 3 18.70 16.94 -25.23
CA LYS A 3 17.58 16.28 -25.96
C LYS A 3 16.67 15.42 -25.07
N ILE A 4 17.20 14.81 -24.01
CA ILE A 4 16.41 14.04 -23.04
C ILE A 4 15.61 14.98 -22.13
N LEU A 5 16.20 16.12 -21.74
CA LEU A 5 15.52 17.15 -20.97
C LEU A 5 14.38 17.81 -21.79
N THR A 6 14.58 18.02 -23.09
CA THR A 6 13.54 18.55 -23.99
C THR A 6 12.42 17.54 -24.20
N LEU A 7 12.72 16.23 -24.28
CA LEU A 7 11.70 15.19 -24.38
C LEU A 7 10.87 15.07 -23.10
N LEU A 8 11.51 15.19 -21.93
CA LEU A 8 10.83 15.27 -20.64
C LEU A 8 9.95 16.53 -20.54
N LEU A 9 10.42 17.68 -21.00
CA LEU A 9 9.65 18.93 -21.01
C LEU A 9 8.47 18.91 -22.00
N CYS A 10 8.59 18.22 -23.13
CA CYS A 10 7.50 18.06 -24.10
C CYS A 10 6.37 17.13 -23.62
N LEU A 11 6.65 16.23 -22.65
CA LEU A 11 5.62 15.38 -22.03
C LEU A 11 4.73 16.16 -21.05
N PHE A 12 5.12 17.35 -20.62
CA PHE A 12 4.37 18.20 -19.68
C PHE A 12 3.36 19.16 -20.34
N SER A 13 3.21 19.16 -21.64
CA SER A 13 2.46 20.24 -22.33
C SER A 13 1.06 19.86 -22.85
N ILE A 14 0.46 18.75 -22.42
CA ILE A 14 -0.89 18.38 -22.89
C ILE A 14 -1.80 18.01 -21.73
N SER A 15 -2.83 18.78 -21.59
CA SER A 15 -4.16 18.58 -21.02
C SER A 15 -4.50 19.29 -19.70
N LYS A 16 -5.44 20.21 -19.82
CA LYS A 16 -6.23 20.76 -18.70
C LYS A 16 -7.38 19.79 -18.43
N LEU A 17 -7.24 18.91 -17.46
CA LEU A 17 -8.35 18.19 -16.82
C LEU A 17 -7.99 18.01 -15.34
N PHE A 18 -8.81 18.56 -14.48
CA PHE A 18 -8.66 18.48 -13.02
C PHE A 18 -8.69 17.02 -12.56
N SER A 19 -7.54 16.49 -12.17
CA SER A 19 -7.44 15.17 -11.57
C SER A 19 -6.31 15.15 -10.57
N GLN A 20 -6.66 14.93 -9.32
CA GLN A 20 -5.68 14.83 -8.25
C GLN A 20 -5.06 13.43 -8.26
N GLU A 21 -3.76 13.34 -8.51
CA GLU A 21 -2.99 12.08 -8.48
C GLU A 21 -2.55 11.68 -7.06
N THR A 22 -3.12 12.31 -6.05
CA THR A 22 -2.87 11.98 -4.66
C THR A 22 -3.25 10.53 -4.39
N LEU A 23 -2.36 9.80 -3.72
CA LEU A 23 -2.65 8.44 -3.29
C LEU A 23 -3.41 8.45 -1.97
N ILE A 24 -4.45 7.64 -1.91
CA ILE A 24 -5.20 7.38 -0.69
C ILE A 24 -4.31 6.56 0.24
N PRO A 25 -4.10 7.00 1.49
CA PRO A 25 -3.28 6.28 2.44
C PRO A 25 -3.84 4.88 2.74
N LEU A 26 -2.96 3.93 3.05
CA LEU A 26 -3.36 2.62 3.58
C LEU A 26 -3.90 2.81 5.01
N ASN A 27 -5.19 3.04 5.11
CA ASN A 27 -5.91 3.22 6.36
C ASN A 27 -7.29 2.59 6.22
N ASP A 28 -7.55 1.55 7.02
CA ASP A 28 -8.77 0.75 6.92
C ASP A 28 -10.03 1.58 7.11
N ASP A 29 -10.06 2.51 8.07
CA ASP A 29 -11.23 3.34 8.36
C ASP A 29 -11.57 4.25 7.18
N TYR A 30 -10.56 4.89 6.59
CA TYR A 30 -10.74 5.76 5.44
C TYR A 30 -11.11 4.99 4.17
N GLU A 31 -10.47 3.85 3.95
CA GLU A 31 -10.78 2.95 2.84
C GLU A 31 -12.21 2.40 2.91
N MET A 32 -12.70 2.10 4.11
CA MET A 32 -14.08 1.63 4.33
C MET A 32 -15.11 2.63 3.84
N GLU A 33 -14.95 3.91 4.13
CA GLU A 33 -15.87 4.96 3.69
C GLU A 33 -15.91 5.07 2.17
N ILE A 34 -14.74 5.01 1.52
CA ILE A 34 -14.63 5.03 0.06
C ILE A 34 -15.30 3.80 -0.56
N GLN A 35 -15.03 2.61 -0.03
CA GLN A 35 -15.63 1.36 -0.52
C GLN A 35 -17.14 1.34 -0.33
N ALA A 36 -17.63 1.79 0.82
CA ALA A 36 -19.06 1.86 1.09
C ALA A 36 -19.79 2.78 0.09
N ALA A 37 -19.20 3.92 -0.27
CA ALA A 37 -19.72 4.81 -1.28
C ALA A 37 -19.68 4.18 -2.69
N ALA A 38 -18.55 3.54 -3.02
CA ALA A 38 -18.33 2.90 -4.31
C ALA A 38 -19.30 1.73 -4.55
N TYR A 39 -19.59 0.90 -3.55
CA TYR A 39 -20.53 -0.24 -3.68
C TYR A 39 -21.96 0.15 -4.01
N ASN A 40 -22.36 1.38 -3.68
CA ASN A 40 -23.67 1.90 -4.05
C ASN A 40 -23.68 2.58 -5.43
N SER A 41 -22.51 2.67 -6.09
CA SER A 41 -22.40 3.34 -7.39
C SER A 41 -22.90 2.47 -8.54
N ALA A 42 -23.15 3.13 -9.68
CA ALA A 42 -23.45 2.45 -10.94
C ALA A 42 -22.20 1.96 -11.68
N TYR A 43 -21.03 2.29 -11.18
CA TYR A 43 -19.76 2.06 -11.85
C TYR A 43 -19.11 0.73 -11.46
N ARG A 44 -18.23 0.23 -12.32
CA ARG A 44 -17.30 -0.85 -12.01
C ARG A 44 -16.03 -0.23 -11.46
N PHE A 45 -15.45 -0.83 -10.46
CA PHE A 45 -14.21 -0.31 -9.84
C PHE A 45 -13.34 -1.44 -9.32
N HIS A 46 -12.08 -1.12 -9.08
CA HIS A 46 -11.03 -2.06 -8.66
C HIS A 46 -10.60 -1.69 -7.24
N THR A 47 -10.70 -2.63 -6.30
CA THR A 47 -10.37 -2.40 -4.88
C THR A 47 -9.14 -3.15 -4.39
N ALA A 48 -8.72 -4.18 -5.10
CA ALA A 48 -7.69 -5.07 -4.60
C ALA A 48 -6.29 -4.44 -4.57
N SER A 49 -5.87 -3.70 -5.62
CA SER A 49 -4.55 -3.07 -5.67
C SER A 49 -4.55 -1.70 -4.99
N LYS A 50 -4.01 -1.61 -3.78
CA LYS A 50 -3.89 -0.39 -2.98
C LYS A 50 -2.43 0.14 -3.03
N SER A 51 -2.05 1.38 -2.73
CA SER A 51 -2.92 2.52 -2.44
C SER A 51 -3.62 2.97 -3.72
N TRP A 52 -4.86 3.36 -3.61
CA TRP A 52 -5.61 3.89 -4.76
C TRP A 52 -5.22 5.34 -5.03
N SER A 53 -5.37 5.79 -6.28
CA SER A 53 -5.34 7.21 -6.60
C SER A 53 -6.73 7.81 -6.45
N GLU A 54 -6.84 9.05 -5.99
CA GLU A 54 -8.12 9.78 -5.93
C GLU A 54 -8.80 9.85 -7.30
N TYR A 55 -8.01 9.93 -8.37
CA TYR A 55 -8.51 9.88 -9.75
C TYR A 55 -9.34 8.63 -10.05
N GLN A 56 -9.02 7.50 -9.46
CA GLN A 56 -9.74 6.25 -9.68
C GLN A 56 -11.22 6.34 -9.27
N PHE A 57 -11.53 7.22 -8.32
CA PHE A 57 -12.87 7.40 -7.78
C PHE A 57 -13.57 8.70 -8.23
N LYS A 58 -12.96 9.50 -9.11
CA LYS A 58 -13.45 10.82 -9.52
C LYS A 58 -14.91 10.85 -10.01
N ASP A 59 -15.34 9.78 -10.71
CA ASP A 59 -16.68 9.62 -11.26
C ASP A 59 -17.66 8.96 -10.27
N ILE A 60 -17.17 8.48 -9.13
CA ILE A 60 -17.91 7.70 -8.15
C ILE A 60 -18.14 8.51 -6.88
N LEU A 61 -17.14 9.21 -6.42
CA LEU A 61 -17.11 9.88 -5.12
C LEU A 61 -16.32 11.18 -5.20
N ASN A 62 -16.87 12.23 -4.62
CA ASN A 62 -16.10 13.45 -4.39
C ASN A 62 -15.27 13.30 -3.11
N ILE A 63 -13.99 12.97 -3.27
CA ILE A 63 -13.04 12.75 -2.15
C ILE A 63 -12.87 14.04 -1.32
N ASP A 64 -12.86 15.23 -1.94
CA ASP A 64 -12.80 16.49 -1.20
C ASP A 64 -14.01 16.70 -0.28
N SER A 65 -15.20 16.27 -0.72
CA SER A 65 -16.40 16.34 0.10
C SER A 65 -16.34 15.35 1.26
N LEU A 66 -15.81 14.15 1.02
CA LEU A 66 -15.58 13.16 2.07
C LEU A 66 -14.60 13.70 3.10
N ASN A 67 -13.45 14.20 2.67
CA ASN A 67 -12.43 14.78 3.55
C ASN A 67 -13.01 15.94 4.39
N LYS A 68 -13.79 16.83 3.78
CA LYS A 68 -14.45 17.92 4.52
C LYS A 68 -15.44 17.42 5.58
N SER A 69 -16.07 16.27 5.38
CA SER A 69 -16.99 15.69 6.36
C SER A 69 -16.26 15.18 7.61
N GLN A 70 -14.95 14.95 7.53
CA GLN A 70 -14.08 14.54 8.64
C GLN A 70 -13.58 15.72 9.49
N PHE A 71 -13.79 16.95 9.04
CA PHE A 71 -13.29 18.11 9.77
C PHE A 71 -13.97 18.25 11.13
N ILE A 72 -13.16 18.50 12.14
CA ILE A 72 -13.62 18.75 13.51
C ILE A 72 -14.15 20.19 13.58
N VAL A 73 -15.45 20.33 13.41
CA VAL A 73 -16.11 21.65 13.49
C VAL A 73 -16.59 21.87 14.91
N LYS A 74 -16.13 22.96 15.52
CA LYS A 74 -16.64 23.47 16.80
C LYS A 74 -16.95 24.94 16.65
N ASP A 75 -18.12 25.36 17.10
CA ASP A 75 -18.50 26.76 17.18
C ASP A 75 -18.24 27.29 18.59
N PHE A 76 -17.40 28.29 18.69
CA PHE A 76 -17.07 28.97 19.93
C PHE A 76 -17.58 30.40 19.86
N ASN A 77 -18.08 30.92 20.97
CA ASN A 77 -18.55 32.32 21.06
C ASN A 77 -17.46 33.37 20.78
N LYS A 78 -16.18 32.98 20.74
CA LYS A 78 -15.04 33.86 20.49
C LYS A 78 -14.37 33.54 19.16
N LYS A 79 -14.32 34.51 18.24
CA LYS A 79 -13.70 34.35 16.91
C LYS A 79 -12.27 33.84 16.93
N TRP A 80 -11.45 34.26 17.90
CA TRP A 80 -10.06 33.80 18.01
C TRP A 80 -9.94 32.31 18.36
N LYS A 81 -10.90 31.76 19.14
CA LYS A 81 -10.93 30.33 19.45
C LYS A 81 -11.28 29.50 18.23
N ASN A 82 -12.23 29.97 17.42
CA ASN A 82 -12.57 29.33 16.15
C ASN A 82 -11.39 29.35 15.18
N TYR A 83 -10.67 30.46 15.10
CA TYR A 83 -9.47 30.57 14.27
C TYR A 83 -8.38 29.60 14.74
N ALA A 84 -8.04 29.61 16.03
CA ALA A 84 -7.02 28.72 16.59
C ALA A 84 -7.39 27.24 16.42
N TRP A 85 -8.66 26.88 16.66
CA TRP A 85 -9.14 25.51 16.47
C TRP A 85 -9.02 25.06 15.01
N ASN A 86 -9.49 25.89 14.09
CA ASN A 86 -9.40 25.58 12.67
C ASN A 86 -7.96 25.48 12.16
N SER A 87 -7.07 26.36 12.66
CA SER A 87 -5.65 26.33 12.30
C SER A 87 -4.93 25.07 12.80
N ILE A 88 -5.37 24.50 13.92
CA ILE A 88 -4.75 23.31 14.49
C ILE A 88 -5.33 22.02 13.84
N PHE A 89 -6.65 21.98 13.63
CA PHE A 89 -7.32 20.71 13.28
C PHE A 89 -7.84 20.62 11.85
N ASN A 90 -8.06 21.76 11.16
CA ASN A 90 -8.79 21.75 9.88
C ASN A 90 -8.04 22.39 8.72
N THR A 91 -6.86 22.98 8.95
CA THR A 91 -6.09 23.66 7.88
C THR A 91 -4.65 23.16 7.89
N ASP A 92 -3.99 23.25 6.74
CA ASP A 92 -2.56 23.00 6.67
C ASP A 92 -1.78 24.03 7.50
N PHE A 93 -0.74 23.59 8.18
CA PHE A 93 0.11 24.44 8.99
C PHE A 93 0.84 25.49 8.14
N ILE A 94 1.43 25.05 7.03
CA ILE A 94 1.94 25.90 5.98
C ILE A 94 1.37 25.37 4.66
N GLY A 95 0.60 26.20 3.96
CA GLY A 95 -0.02 25.81 2.69
C GLY A 95 0.12 26.90 1.63
N PHE A 96 0.51 26.51 0.44
CA PHE A 96 0.55 27.36 -0.73
C PHE A 96 -0.35 26.75 -1.80
N ARG A 97 -1.27 27.54 -2.33
CA ARG A 97 -2.20 27.08 -3.36
C ARG A 97 -2.31 28.13 -4.47
N SER A 98 -2.23 27.67 -5.70
CA SER A 98 -2.50 28.41 -6.92
C SER A 98 -3.39 27.55 -7.82
N ASP A 99 -3.76 28.06 -8.99
CA ASP A 99 -4.53 27.28 -9.97
C ASP A 99 -3.75 26.07 -10.50
N ASP A 100 -2.41 26.17 -10.55
CA ASP A 100 -1.55 25.13 -11.12
C ASP A 100 -0.86 24.24 -10.09
N TYR A 101 -0.85 24.61 -8.81
CA TYR A 101 -0.17 23.82 -7.78
C TYR A 101 -0.78 23.97 -6.38
N TYR A 102 -0.58 22.94 -5.60
CA TYR A 102 -0.81 22.93 -4.17
C TYR A 102 0.38 22.31 -3.46
N ILE A 103 0.87 22.93 -2.40
CA ILE A 103 1.95 22.42 -1.55
C ILE A 103 1.58 22.70 -0.09
N ALA A 104 1.68 21.69 0.76
CA ALA A 104 1.44 21.83 2.18
C ALA A 104 2.52 21.14 3.00
N ILE A 105 2.81 21.72 4.16
CA ILE A 105 3.72 21.17 5.17
C ILE A 105 2.96 21.14 6.48
N ASN A 106 2.88 19.96 7.11
CA ASN A 106 2.16 19.75 8.35
C ASN A 106 3.04 19.03 9.39
N PRO A 107 2.99 19.44 10.66
CA PRO A 107 3.55 18.63 11.74
C PRO A 107 2.68 17.39 11.95
N ILE A 108 3.32 16.28 12.32
CA ILE A 108 2.65 15.05 12.74
C ILE A 108 2.89 14.89 14.24
N VAL A 109 1.81 14.80 14.98
CA VAL A 109 1.84 14.57 16.43
C VAL A 109 0.76 13.55 16.76
N ASP A 110 1.17 12.46 17.40
CA ASP A 110 0.26 11.42 17.85
C ASP A 110 0.71 10.91 19.23
N PHE A 111 -0.24 10.66 20.11
CA PHE A 111 0.05 10.23 21.45
C PHE A 111 -1.00 9.25 21.95
N ASP A 112 -0.60 7.99 22.06
CA ASP A 112 -1.42 6.91 22.59
C ASP A 112 -1.09 6.60 24.04
N LEU A 113 -2.11 6.33 24.82
CA LEU A 113 -2.01 5.89 26.20
C LEU A 113 -2.84 4.64 26.42
N GLY A 114 -2.28 3.71 27.17
CA GLY A 114 -2.97 2.48 27.53
C GLY A 114 -2.42 1.86 28.79
N LYS A 115 -3.00 0.72 29.17
CA LYS A 115 -2.59 -0.06 30.32
C LYS A 115 -2.55 -1.55 29.94
N ASP A 116 -1.50 -2.24 30.33
CA ASP A 116 -1.34 -3.69 30.23
C ASP A 116 -1.03 -4.22 31.63
N ASN A 117 -2.04 -4.83 32.26
CA ASN A 117 -2.01 -5.18 33.68
C ASN A 117 -1.67 -3.95 34.56
N GLU A 118 -0.57 -3.99 35.32
CA GLU A 118 -0.08 -2.90 36.15
C GLU A 118 0.81 -1.90 35.38
N LYS A 119 1.22 -2.25 34.14
CA LYS A 119 2.17 -1.48 33.35
C LYS A 119 1.44 -0.42 32.52
N SER A 120 1.89 0.83 32.59
CA SER A 120 1.47 1.87 31.67
C SER A 120 2.17 1.70 30.32
N VAL A 121 1.42 1.63 29.24
CA VAL A 121 1.89 1.55 27.86
C VAL A 121 1.55 2.84 27.13
N TRP A 122 2.42 3.26 26.23
CA TRP A 122 2.22 4.51 25.51
C TRP A 122 3.03 4.53 24.22
N VAL A 123 2.57 5.32 23.27
CA VAL A 123 3.31 5.69 22.05
C VAL A 123 3.30 7.20 21.94
N ASN A 124 4.44 7.78 21.63
CA ASN A 124 4.63 9.20 21.35
C ASN A 124 5.27 9.34 19.97
N THR A 125 4.51 9.81 19.01
CA THR A 125 4.95 10.06 17.63
C THR A 125 5.08 11.55 17.40
N ARG A 126 6.17 11.95 16.78
CA ARG A 126 6.42 13.30 16.28
C ARG A 126 7.06 13.23 14.91
N GLY A 127 6.67 14.14 14.05
CA GLY A 127 7.14 14.12 12.70
C GLY A 127 6.68 15.31 11.88
N ALA A 128 6.88 15.21 10.59
CA ALA A 128 6.39 16.18 9.64
C ALA A 128 6.01 15.47 8.33
N GLU A 129 5.07 16.05 7.62
CA GLU A 129 4.74 15.67 6.25
C GLU A 129 4.81 16.86 5.31
N VAL A 130 5.17 16.56 4.07
CA VAL A 130 5.09 17.47 2.93
C VAL A 130 4.27 16.76 1.86
N LYS A 131 3.27 17.44 1.32
CA LYS A 131 2.43 16.92 0.24
C LYS A 131 2.12 18.00 -0.77
N GLY A 132 1.84 17.60 -1.99
CA GLY A 132 1.43 18.56 -2.99
C GLY A 132 1.11 17.94 -4.34
N THR A 133 0.55 18.80 -5.19
CA THR A 133 0.22 18.49 -6.58
C THR A 133 0.73 19.59 -7.48
N ILE A 134 1.13 19.25 -8.70
CA ILE A 134 1.52 20.22 -9.74
C ILE A 134 0.75 19.84 -11.01
N GLY A 135 -0.08 20.78 -11.47
CA GLY A 135 -1.08 20.48 -12.49
C GLY A 135 -1.99 19.33 -12.04
N ASP A 136 -2.51 18.59 -13.02
CA ASP A 136 -3.52 17.57 -12.78
C ASP A 136 -2.93 16.14 -12.71
N ASN A 137 -1.68 15.98 -13.13
CA ASN A 137 -1.08 14.70 -13.42
C ASN A 137 0.09 14.33 -12.51
N PHE A 138 0.48 15.21 -11.61
CA PHE A 138 1.64 15.01 -10.75
C PHE A 138 1.28 15.27 -9.29
N ALA A 139 1.59 14.29 -8.44
CA ALA A 139 1.47 14.44 -7.00
C ALA A 139 2.74 13.91 -6.30
N PHE A 140 3.03 14.47 -5.14
CA PHE A 140 4.11 14.01 -4.29
C PHE A 140 3.70 14.05 -2.82
N TYR A 141 4.31 13.17 -2.07
CA TYR A 141 4.14 13.06 -0.62
C TYR A 141 5.45 12.60 0.01
N SER A 142 5.78 13.13 1.17
CA SER A 142 6.87 12.63 1.99
C SER A 142 6.54 12.86 3.46
N ASN A 143 6.80 11.87 4.30
CA ASN A 143 6.75 12.03 5.75
C ASN A 143 7.94 11.37 6.43
N ILE A 144 8.24 11.87 7.62
CA ILE A 144 9.13 11.24 8.57
C ILE A 144 8.46 11.27 9.94
N ARG A 145 8.55 10.17 10.68
CA ARG A 145 8.02 10.01 12.03
C ARG A 145 9.08 9.38 12.93
N GLU A 146 9.31 10.02 14.06
CA GLU A 146 10.07 9.49 15.17
C GLU A 146 9.12 9.05 16.26
N ASN A 147 9.30 7.84 16.75
CA ASN A 147 8.40 7.23 17.71
C ASN A 147 9.18 6.75 18.92
N GLN A 148 8.64 7.02 20.09
CA GLN A 148 9.09 6.45 21.35
C GLN A 148 7.90 5.72 21.97
N ALA A 149 8.12 4.51 22.45
CA ALA A 149 7.01 3.69 22.93
C ALA A 149 7.41 2.76 24.08
N VAL A 150 6.43 2.46 24.91
CA VAL A 150 6.42 1.31 25.82
C VAL A 150 5.24 0.45 25.42
N PHE A 151 5.52 -0.73 24.91
CA PHE A 151 4.51 -1.64 24.39
C PHE A 151 4.02 -2.64 25.44
N PRO A 152 2.84 -3.27 25.21
CA PRO A 152 2.40 -4.45 25.93
C PRO A 152 3.45 -5.57 25.89
N ASP A 153 3.39 -6.49 26.85
CA ASP A 153 4.44 -7.49 27.03
C ASP A 153 4.57 -8.43 25.82
N TYR A 154 3.48 -8.81 25.17
CA TYR A 154 3.51 -9.67 23.98
C TYR A 154 4.20 -8.99 22.78
N VAL A 155 3.99 -7.66 22.60
CA VAL A 155 4.68 -6.88 21.55
C VAL A 155 6.15 -6.70 21.92
N THR A 156 6.43 -6.40 23.19
CA THR A 156 7.79 -6.25 23.72
C THR A 156 8.60 -7.53 23.50
N GLN A 157 8.00 -8.70 23.75
CA GLN A 157 8.65 -10.00 23.51
C GLN A 157 8.94 -10.20 22.02
N TYR A 158 7.97 -9.94 21.15
CA TYR A 158 8.17 -10.03 19.69
C TYR A 158 9.33 -9.14 19.21
N ILE A 159 9.40 -7.89 19.70
CA ILE A 159 10.47 -6.95 19.32
C ILE A 159 11.82 -7.50 19.76
N LYS A 160 11.94 -8.00 20.98
CA LYS A 160 13.20 -8.57 21.49
C LYS A 160 13.67 -9.79 20.70
N GLU A 161 12.76 -10.61 20.22
CA GLU A 161 13.06 -11.80 19.43
C GLU A 161 13.43 -11.47 17.98
N ASN A 162 12.82 -10.43 17.39
CA ASN A 162 12.93 -10.11 15.97
C ASN A 162 13.71 -8.82 15.68
N GLN A 163 14.01 -8.01 16.69
CA GLN A 163 14.72 -6.71 16.57
C GLN A 163 14.02 -5.71 15.65
N VAL A 164 12.69 -5.84 15.52
CA VAL A 164 11.85 -4.93 14.74
C VAL A 164 10.54 -4.66 15.45
N VAL A 165 10.08 -3.42 15.38
CA VAL A 165 8.72 -3.06 15.76
C VAL A 165 7.77 -3.51 14.66
N PRO A 166 6.73 -4.34 14.96
CA PRO A 166 5.86 -4.92 13.95
C PRO A 166 5.31 -3.90 12.96
N GLY A 167 5.55 -4.13 11.67
CA GLY A 167 5.08 -3.27 10.58
C GLY A 167 5.74 -1.89 10.49
N GLN A 168 6.76 -1.59 11.31
CA GLN A 168 7.39 -0.26 11.36
C GLN A 168 8.85 -0.27 10.89
N GLY A 169 9.76 -0.77 11.70
CA GLY A 169 11.18 -0.75 11.39
C GLY A 169 12.03 -1.29 12.53
N TRP A 170 13.35 -1.09 12.40
CA TRP A 170 14.33 -1.49 13.41
C TRP A 170 14.09 -0.75 14.72
N ASP A 171 14.17 -1.49 15.83
CA ASP A 171 14.10 -0.94 17.17
C ASP A 171 15.47 -0.44 17.67
N ARG A 172 15.43 0.53 18.57
CA ARG A 172 16.55 0.94 19.39
C ARG A 172 16.08 0.98 20.85
N PRO A 173 16.90 0.56 21.81
CA PRO A 173 16.52 0.68 23.20
C PRO A 173 16.26 2.14 23.60
N PHE A 174 15.16 2.38 24.31
CA PHE A 174 14.82 3.66 24.88
C PHE A 174 14.58 3.52 26.40
N LYS A 175 15.42 4.18 27.20
CA LYS A 175 15.43 4.04 28.67
C LYS A 175 15.56 2.55 29.06
N GLN A 176 14.83 2.12 30.10
CA GLN A 176 14.94 0.75 30.61
C GLN A 176 13.98 -0.25 29.91
N THR A 177 12.81 0.22 29.48
CA THR A 177 11.72 -0.67 29.02
C THR A 177 11.08 -0.25 27.71
N GLY A 178 11.52 0.86 27.13
CA GLY A 178 10.95 1.42 25.91
C GLY A 178 11.77 1.13 24.66
N PHE A 179 11.19 1.49 23.55
CA PHE A 179 11.76 1.40 22.21
C PHE A 179 11.71 2.75 21.52
N ASP A 180 12.74 3.05 20.76
CA ASP A 180 12.84 4.20 19.86
C ASP A 180 12.92 3.65 18.44
N TYR A 181 12.09 4.14 17.55
CA TYR A 181 12.06 3.72 16.15
C TYR A 181 11.56 4.83 15.24
N ALA A 182 12.06 4.86 14.03
CA ALA A 182 11.64 5.82 13.02
C ALA A 182 11.01 5.12 11.83
N ASN A 183 10.03 5.76 11.22
CA ASN A 183 9.53 5.38 9.93
C ASN A 183 9.42 6.59 9.01
N ALA A 184 9.55 6.32 7.72
CA ALA A 184 9.39 7.33 6.68
C ALA A 184 8.64 6.70 5.51
N SER A 185 7.88 7.51 4.80
CA SER A 185 7.35 7.15 3.50
C SER A 185 7.37 8.35 2.56
N ALA A 186 7.54 8.07 1.28
CA ALA A 186 7.53 9.09 0.25
C ALA A 186 7.06 8.50 -1.07
N TYR A 187 6.43 9.30 -1.91
CA TYR A 187 6.14 8.92 -3.29
C TYR A 187 6.09 10.13 -4.22
N ILE A 188 6.32 9.83 -5.47
CA ILE A 188 6.01 10.68 -6.62
C ILE A 188 5.05 9.87 -7.49
N ALA A 189 3.89 10.43 -7.78
CA ALA A 189 2.88 9.83 -8.65
C ALA A 189 2.73 10.69 -9.92
N LEU A 190 2.71 10.03 -11.06
CA LEU A 190 2.55 10.66 -12.37
C LEU A 190 1.53 9.90 -13.19
N ARG A 191 0.61 10.61 -13.83
CA ARG A 191 -0.37 10.08 -14.80
C ARG A 191 -0.13 10.68 -16.19
N PRO A 192 0.75 10.09 -16.99
CA PRO A 192 1.02 10.61 -18.33
C PRO A 192 -0.18 10.46 -19.28
N MET A 193 -1.05 9.51 -19.01
CA MET A 193 -2.26 9.22 -19.79
C MET A 193 -3.42 8.85 -18.85
N PRO A 194 -4.69 9.10 -19.21
CA PRO A 194 -5.84 8.78 -18.35
C PRO A 194 -5.92 7.33 -17.86
N TRP A 195 -5.36 6.42 -18.65
CA TRP A 195 -5.37 4.99 -18.37
C TRP A 195 -4.09 4.47 -17.72
N LEU A 196 -3.00 5.27 -17.62
CA LEU A 196 -1.70 4.84 -17.11
C LEU A 196 -1.23 5.73 -15.97
N GLN A 197 -0.92 5.13 -14.84
CA GLN A 197 -0.30 5.76 -13.68
C GLN A 197 1.04 5.09 -13.36
N GLY A 198 2.04 5.88 -13.02
CA GLY A 198 3.31 5.43 -12.46
C GLY A 198 3.53 6.04 -11.08
N VAL A 199 3.97 5.24 -10.13
CA VAL A 199 4.33 5.67 -8.78
C VAL A 199 5.73 5.17 -8.45
N LEU A 200 6.65 6.09 -8.21
CA LEU A 200 7.96 5.79 -7.63
C LEU A 200 7.91 6.18 -6.16
N GLY A 201 8.18 5.24 -5.26
CA GLY A 201 8.01 5.51 -3.85
C GLY A 201 8.91 4.69 -2.93
N TYR A 202 8.90 5.10 -1.68
CA TYR A 202 9.37 4.35 -0.52
C TYR A 202 8.19 4.26 0.46
N GLY A 203 7.68 3.07 0.69
CA GLY A 203 6.45 2.89 1.47
C GLY A 203 5.95 1.46 1.40
N LYS A 204 4.68 1.29 1.66
CA LYS A 204 4.00 0.00 1.65
C LYS A 204 3.02 -0.09 0.49
N ASN A 205 2.76 -1.30 0.03
CA ASN A 205 1.71 -1.62 -0.92
C ASN A 205 0.89 -2.80 -0.37
N PHE A 206 -0.34 -2.90 -0.85
CA PHE A 206 -1.25 -3.96 -0.45
C PHE A 206 -2.03 -4.45 -1.68
N ILE A 207 -2.16 -5.78 -1.83
CA ILE A 207 -2.97 -6.38 -2.89
C ILE A 207 -3.91 -7.39 -2.25
N GLY A 208 -5.18 -7.02 -2.14
CA GLY A 208 -6.24 -7.83 -1.54
C GLY A 208 -7.46 -7.02 -1.14
N ASP A 209 -8.53 -7.73 -0.76
CA ASP A 209 -9.81 -7.11 -0.35
C ASP A 209 -10.07 -7.20 1.16
N GLY A 210 -9.29 -7.97 1.91
CA GLY A 210 -9.38 -8.09 3.36
C GLY A 210 -8.43 -7.13 4.10
N TYR A 211 -8.42 -7.21 5.44
CA TYR A 211 -7.43 -6.51 6.28
C TYR A 211 -6.06 -7.20 6.27
N ARG A 212 -5.99 -8.41 5.77
CA ARG A 212 -4.77 -9.18 5.49
C ARG A 212 -4.83 -9.74 4.08
N SER A 213 -3.70 -10.05 3.51
CA SER A 213 -3.61 -10.62 2.17
C SER A 213 -2.56 -11.72 2.09
N LEU A 214 -2.85 -12.76 1.31
CA LEU A 214 -1.89 -13.79 0.93
C LEU A 214 -0.99 -13.34 -0.23
N ILE A 215 -1.45 -12.37 -1.04
CA ILE A 215 -0.73 -11.89 -2.22
C ILE A 215 0.35 -10.88 -1.80
N LEU A 216 -0.07 -9.79 -1.18
CA LEU A 216 0.83 -8.78 -0.65
C LEU A 216 0.16 -8.04 0.51
N SER A 217 0.75 -8.14 1.70
CA SER A 217 0.30 -7.47 2.92
C SER A 217 1.17 -6.25 3.23
N ASP A 218 0.60 -5.28 3.92
CA ASP A 218 1.27 -4.09 4.46
C ASP A 218 1.94 -4.32 5.82
N ASN A 219 1.99 -5.57 6.28
CA ASN A 219 2.62 -5.93 7.55
C ASN A 219 4.17 -5.84 7.52
N ALA A 220 4.76 -5.58 6.36
CA ALA A 220 6.18 -5.30 6.21
C ALA A 220 6.54 -3.86 6.63
N THR A 221 7.84 -3.58 6.76
CA THR A 221 8.34 -2.19 6.81
C THR A 221 8.21 -1.53 5.44
N ALA A 222 8.42 -0.20 5.38
CA ALA A 222 8.49 0.50 4.11
C ALA A 222 9.69 0.02 3.26
N TYR A 223 9.49 -0.02 1.94
CA TYR A 223 10.50 -0.43 0.95
C TYR A 223 10.43 0.45 -0.31
N PRO A 224 11.54 0.62 -1.04
CA PRO A 224 11.52 1.30 -2.32
C PRO A 224 10.77 0.47 -3.37
N TYR A 225 9.95 1.14 -4.18
CA TYR A 225 9.17 0.48 -5.22
C TYR A 225 8.90 1.38 -6.43
N LEU A 226 8.66 0.74 -7.56
CA LEU A 226 8.02 1.32 -8.74
C LEU A 226 6.72 0.54 -8.98
N LYS A 227 5.60 1.24 -8.96
CA LYS A 227 4.27 0.68 -9.27
C LYS A 227 3.74 1.32 -10.54
N LEU A 228 3.39 0.50 -11.53
CA LEU A 228 2.72 0.91 -12.75
C LEU A 228 1.32 0.34 -12.74
N THR A 229 0.31 1.18 -12.96
CA THR A 229 -1.09 0.75 -13.01
C THR A 229 -1.73 1.22 -14.30
N ALA A 230 -2.25 0.28 -15.08
CA ALA A 230 -2.96 0.55 -16.32
C ALA A 230 -4.43 0.13 -16.18
N ASN A 231 -5.35 1.05 -16.50
CA ASN A 231 -6.79 0.81 -16.47
C ASN A 231 -7.33 0.87 -17.89
N VAL A 232 -7.73 -0.28 -18.43
CA VAL A 232 -8.29 -0.39 -19.78
C VAL A 232 -9.60 -1.17 -19.73
N TRP A 233 -10.70 -0.56 -20.16
CA TRP A 233 -12.05 -1.12 -20.04
C TRP A 233 -12.41 -1.48 -18.58
N ASN A 234 -12.61 -2.76 -18.33
CA ASN A 234 -12.97 -3.31 -17.02
C ASN A 234 -11.79 -4.07 -16.38
N ILE A 235 -10.58 -3.81 -16.83
CA ILE A 235 -9.36 -4.47 -16.37
C ILE A 235 -8.42 -3.42 -15.83
N GLN A 236 -7.95 -3.65 -14.62
CA GLN A 236 -6.80 -2.95 -14.04
C GLN A 236 -5.62 -3.91 -14.03
N TYR A 237 -4.51 -3.47 -14.59
CA TYR A 237 -3.26 -4.20 -14.57
C TYR A 237 -2.23 -3.46 -13.74
N THR A 238 -1.68 -4.10 -12.74
CA THR A 238 -0.65 -3.54 -11.84
C THR A 238 0.63 -4.33 -11.97
N CYS A 239 1.74 -3.62 -12.23
CA CYS A 239 3.11 -4.14 -12.11
C CYS A 239 3.77 -3.44 -10.91
N LEU A 240 4.27 -4.20 -9.95
CA LEU A 240 5.00 -3.70 -8.80
C LEU A 240 6.42 -4.28 -8.80
N TYR A 241 7.41 -3.42 -8.89
CA TYR A 241 8.83 -3.74 -8.74
C TYR A 241 9.30 -3.20 -7.39
N SER A 242 9.81 -4.06 -6.53
CA SER A 242 10.20 -3.66 -5.17
C SER A 242 11.51 -4.29 -4.73
N GLN A 243 12.23 -3.57 -3.87
CA GLN A 243 13.42 -4.08 -3.20
C GLN A 243 13.15 -4.15 -1.71
N MET A 244 13.28 -5.33 -1.14
CA MET A 244 13.01 -5.61 0.27
C MET A 244 14.29 -6.14 0.95
N THR A 245 14.25 -6.25 2.26
CA THR A 245 15.34 -6.83 3.08
C THR A 245 14.94 -8.22 3.54
N ASP A 246 15.85 -9.17 3.48
CA ASP A 246 15.65 -10.51 4.03
C ASP A 246 16.21 -10.55 5.45
N GLN A 247 15.31 -10.54 6.44
CA GLN A 247 15.69 -10.55 7.87
C GLN A 247 16.15 -11.91 8.39
N ASN A 248 15.87 -12.98 7.66
CA ASN A 248 16.20 -14.33 8.11
C ASN A 248 17.68 -14.70 7.88
N ARG A 249 18.42 -13.84 7.23
CA ARG A 249 19.81 -14.12 6.87
C ARG A 249 20.70 -12.91 7.18
N LEU A 250 21.55 -13.04 8.18
CA LEU A 250 22.61 -12.07 8.45
C LEU A 250 23.85 -12.42 7.63
N LEU A 251 24.44 -11.43 6.96
CA LEU A 251 25.67 -11.57 6.20
C LEU A 251 26.91 -11.45 7.11
N ASN A 252 28.08 -11.84 6.61
CA ASN A 252 29.34 -11.78 7.37
C ASN A 252 29.78 -10.36 7.75
N ASP A 253 29.22 -9.33 7.13
CA ASP A 253 29.45 -7.93 7.41
C ASP A 253 28.37 -7.30 8.30
N ASP A 254 27.60 -8.14 9.00
CA ASP A 254 26.48 -7.76 9.86
C ASP A 254 25.36 -6.99 9.12
N THR A 255 25.27 -7.14 7.80
CA THR A 255 24.18 -6.58 7.00
C THR A 255 23.18 -7.67 6.60
N TYR A 256 21.95 -7.25 6.27
CA TYR A 256 20.93 -8.15 5.75
C TYR A 256 20.90 -8.11 4.22
N PRO A 257 20.82 -9.27 3.55
CA PRO A 257 20.75 -9.30 2.10
C PRO A 257 19.46 -8.65 1.60
N ARG A 258 19.53 -8.07 0.43
CA ARG A 258 18.37 -7.55 -0.27
C ARG A 258 17.69 -8.67 -1.03
N LYS A 259 16.40 -8.54 -1.22
CA LYS A 259 15.60 -9.37 -2.13
C LYS A 259 14.74 -8.47 -2.99
N TYR A 260 14.43 -8.92 -4.19
CA TYR A 260 13.57 -8.19 -5.11
C TYR A 260 12.26 -8.97 -5.24
N ALA A 261 11.16 -8.26 -5.23
CA ALA A 261 9.86 -8.85 -5.52
C ALA A 261 9.23 -8.09 -6.69
N ILE A 262 8.90 -8.84 -7.71
CA ILE A 262 8.21 -8.37 -8.90
C ILE A 262 6.83 -9.01 -8.89
N ILE A 263 5.78 -8.21 -8.89
CA ILE A 263 4.40 -8.69 -8.77
C ILE A 263 3.60 -8.11 -9.93
N HIS A 264 2.94 -9.00 -10.67
CA HIS A 264 1.96 -8.63 -11.67
C HIS A 264 0.58 -9.04 -11.16
N TYR A 265 -0.37 -8.15 -11.24
CA TYR A 265 -1.73 -8.39 -10.80
C TYR A 265 -2.73 -7.84 -11.82
N ILE A 266 -3.60 -8.73 -12.32
CA ILE A 266 -4.75 -8.36 -13.13
C ILE A 266 -5.98 -8.39 -12.25
N ASP A 267 -6.76 -7.32 -12.24
CA ASP A 267 -8.07 -7.25 -11.64
C ASP A 267 -9.11 -7.00 -12.73
N TRP A 268 -9.99 -7.95 -12.95
CA TRP A 268 -11.06 -7.89 -13.93
C TRP A 268 -12.41 -7.68 -13.25
N ALA A 269 -12.97 -6.49 -13.37
CA ALA A 269 -14.33 -6.19 -12.94
C ALA A 269 -15.34 -6.78 -13.90
N VAL A 270 -15.61 -8.08 -13.76
CA VAL A 270 -16.50 -8.88 -14.65
C VAL A 270 -17.90 -8.27 -14.69
N THR A 271 -18.40 -7.89 -13.52
CA THR A 271 -19.66 -7.17 -13.35
C THR A 271 -19.47 -6.00 -12.39
N LYS A 272 -20.54 -5.27 -12.09
CA LYS A 272 -20.51 -4.24 -11.02
C LYS A 272 -20.35 -4.82 -9.61
N ARG A 273 -20.48 -6.15 -9.46
CA ARG A 273 -20.46 -6.84 -8.18
C ARG A 273 -19.40 -7.91 -8.06
N LEU A 274 -18.81 -8.34 -9.18
CA LEU A 274 -17.84 -9.44 -9.21
C LEU A 274 -16.54 -8.95 -9.82
N ASN A 275 -15.48 -9.01 -9.05
CA ASN A 275 -14.11 -8.86 -9.51
C ASN A 275 -13.38 -10.20 -9.40
N LEU A 276 -12.59 -10.53 -10.41
CA LEU A 276 -11.69 -11.67 -10.42
C LEU A 276 -10.27 -11.18 -10.64
N GLY A 277 -9.35 -11.66 -9.83
CA GLY A 277 -7.93 -11.31 -9.91
C GLY A 277 -7.08 -12.52 -10.26
N LEU A 278 -6.03 -12.27 -11.05
CA LEU A 278 -4.93 -13.21 -11.27
C LEU A 278 -3.63 -12.52 -10.90
N PHE A 279 -2.76 -13.21 -10.19
CA PHE A 279 -1.46 -12.69 -9.88
C PHE A 279 -0.34 -13.68 -10.15
N ASP A 280 0.81 -13.12 -10.41
CA ASP A 280 2.06 -13.78 -10.62
C ASP A 280 3.15 -12.96 -9.94
N ALA A 281 4.02 -13.60 -9.19
CA ALA A 281 5.12 -12.92 -8.52
C ALA A 281 6.41 -13.72 -8.61
N MET A 282 7.52 -12.99 -8.75
CA MET A 282 8.86 -13.53 -8.65
C MET A 282 9.58 -12.89 -7.48
N VAL A 283 10.11 -13.71 -6.57
CA VAL A 283 10.91 -13.26 -5.43
C VAL A 283 12.34 -13.67 -5.66
N CYS A 284 13.19 -12.69 -5.96
CA CYS A 284 14.58 -12.90 -6.32
C CYS A 284 15.53 -12.53 -5.19
N ARG A 285 16.52 -13.37 -4.92
CA ARG A 285 17.57 -13.09 -3.95
C ARG A 285 18.70 -12.29 -4.60
N ALA A 286 19.26 -11.33 -3.87
CA ALA A 286 20.41 -10.56 -4.34
C ALA A 286 21.75 -11.33 -4.27
N GLN A 287 21.76 -12.49 -3.63
CA GLN A 287 22.86 -13.43 -3.57
C GLN A 287 22.35 -14.86 -3.75
N ASP A 288 23.11 -15.66 -4.50
CA ASP A 288 22.87 -17.10 -4.55
C ASP A 288 23.43 -17.83 -3.30
N ASP A 289 23.26 -19.14 -3.23
CA ASP A 289 23.72 -19.94 -2.10
C ASP A 289 25.27 -20.06 -2.03
N ASN A 290 25.97 -19.70 -3.10
CA ASN A 290 27.46 -19.64 -3.16
C ASN A 290 27.98 -18.25 -2.78
N GLY A 291 27.13 -17.31 -2.40
CA GLY A 291 27.51 -15.94 -2.04
C GLY A 291 27.79 -15.02 -3.25
N ILE A 292 27.50 -15.47 -4.47
CA ILE A 292 27.65 -14.64 -5.66
C ILE A 292 26.55 -13.56 -5.68
N LYS A 293 26.97 -12.30 -5.72
CA LYS A 293 26.04 -11.18 -5.76
C LYS A 293 25.27 -11.16 -7.08
N ARG A 294 23.95 -11.17 -6.97
CA ARG A 294 23.02 -10.98 -8.08
C ARG A 294 22.35 -9.62 -7.90
N GLY A 295 22.32 -8.82 -8.95
CA GLY A 295 21.52 -7.59 -8.98
C GLY A 295 20.04 -7.87 -9.28
N PHE A 296 19.28 -6.81 -9.45
CA PHE A 296 17.96 -6.92 -10.05
C PHE A 296 18.10 -7.44 -11.48
N ASP A 297 17.44 -8.54 -11.78
CA ASP A 297 17.48 -9.12 -13.12
C ASP A 297 16.50 -8.39 -14.04
N LEU A 298 17.04 -7.73 -15.07
CA LEU A 298 16.28 -6.95 -16.05
C LEU A 298 15.27 -7.78 -16.86
N GLN A 299 15.42 -9.10 -16.90
CA GLN A 299 14.45 -9.99 -17.54
C GLN A 299 13.05 -9.89 -16.91
N TYR A 300 13.01 -9.62 -15.61
CA TYR A 300 11.76 -9.47 -14.87
C TYR A 300 11.12 -8.07 -15.03
N ILE A 301 11.70 -7.15 -15.78
CA ILE A 301 11.01 -5.91 -16.21
C ILE A 301 9.88 -6.20 -17.19
N ASN A 302 9.87 -7.39 -17.77
CA ASN A 302 8.83 -7.82 -18.71
C ASN A 302 7.43 -7.56 -18.11
N PRO A 303 6.58 -6.76 -18.77
CA PRO A 303 5.24 -6.45 -18.27
C PRO A 303 4.21 -7.56 -18.53
N ILE A 304 4.64 -8.72 -19.02
CA ILE A 304 3.76 -9.84 -19.33
C ILE A 304 3.57 -10.70 -18.08
N LEU A 305 2.34 -11.10 -17.80
CA LEU A 305 2.01 -12.06 -16.76
C LEU A 305 2.74 -13.41 -16.99
N PHE A 306 2.93 -14.19 -15.93
CA PHE A 306 3.65 -15.48 -15.94
C PHE A 306 5.17 -15.34 -16.08
N LEU A 307 5.77 -14.61 -15.16
CA LEU A 307 7.23 -14.41 -15.06
C LEU A 307 8.02 -15.70 -14.98
N ARG A 308 7.42 -16.79 -14.50
CA ARG A 308 8.07 -18.10 -14.46
C ARG A 308 8.45 -18.62 -15.87
N THR A 309 7.75 -18.21 -16.89
CA THR A 309 8.15 -18.57 -18.26
C THR A 309 9.47 -17.92 -18.66
N THR A 310 9.73 -16.72 -18.15
CA THR A 310 11.00 -16.01 -18.33
C THR A 310 12.12 -16.70 -17.55
N ASP A 311 11.86 -17.10 -16.32
CA ASP A 311 12.79 -17.83 -15.46
C ASP A 311 13.21 -19.19 -16.07
N TYR A 312 12.31 -19.88 -16.74
CA TYR A 312 12.59 -21.16 -17.38
C TYR A 312 13.71 -21.09 -18.45
N TYR A 313 13.88 -19.93 -19.09
CA TYR A 313 14.97 -19.71 -20.06
C TYR A 313 16.32 -19.45 -19.42
N THR A 314 16.37 -19.10 -18.14
CA THR A 314 17.62 -18.79 -17.43
C THR A 314 18.28 -20.01 -16.82
N GLY A 315 17.57 -21.15 -16.76
CA GLY A 315 18.05 -22.42 -16.20
C GLY A 315 18.39 -22.37 -14.72
N ASN A 316 17.81 -23.25 -13.92
CA ASN A 316 18.09 -23.41 -12.47
C ASN A 316 18.20 -22.10 -11.67
N SER A 317 17.31 -21.14 -11.91
CA SER A 317 17.25 -19.93 -11.11
C SER A 317 16.84 -20.28 -9.66
N PRO A 318 17.50 -19.71 -8.63
CA PRO A 318 17.11 -19.88 -7.24
C PRO A 318 15.93 -18.95 -6.86
N ASP A 319 15.29 -18.34 -7.83
CA ASP A 319 14.22 -17.38 -7.61
C ASP A 319 12.89 -18.10 -7.39
N ASN A 320 12.09 -17.63 -6.45
CA ASN A 320 10.83 -18.25 -6.06
C ASN A 320 9.65 -17.64 -6.83
N ALA A 321 8.87 -18.48 -7.50
CA ALA A 321 7.70 -18.09 -8.27
C ALA A 321 6.40 -18.38 -7.52
N LEU A 322 5.55 -17.38 -7.36
CA LEU A 322 4.24 -17.48 -6.74
C LEU A 322 3.16 -17.19 -7.79
N LEU A 323 2.12 -18.00 -7.79
CA LEU A 323 0.96 -17.83 -8.64
C LEU A 323 -0.31 -17.83 -7.81
N GLY A 324 -1.36 -17.14 -8.25
CA GLY A 324 -2.62 -17.23 -7.55
C GLY A 324 -3.76 -16.47 -8.20
N ALA A 325 -4.88 -16.55 -7.53
CA ALA A 325 -6.11 -15.91 -7.94
C ALA A 325 -6.81 -15.27 -6.74
N SER A 326 -7.63 -14.28 -7.02
CA SER A 326 -8.52 -13.67 -6.04
C SER A 326 -9.91 -13.47 -6.63
N ALA A 327 -10.88 -13.35 -5.76
CA ALA A 327 -12.24 -12.99 -6.13
C ALA A 327 -12.85 -12.11 -5.05
N SER A 328 -13.63 -11.11 -5.46
CA SER A 328 -14.50 -10.36 -4.56
C SER A 328 -15.89 -10.21 -5.13
N PHE A 329 -16.90 -10.40 -4.28
CA PHE A 329 -18.31 -10.37 -4.66
C PHE A 329 -19.13 -9.51 -3.71
N ILE A 330 -19.78 -8.48 -4.26
CA ILE A 330 -20.67 -7.59 -3.49
C ILE A 330 -22.04 -8.24 -3.33
N LEU A 331 -22.34 -8.66 -2.10
CA LEU A 331 -23.62 -9.23 -1.72
C LEU A 331 -24.54 -8.12 -1.19
N GLY A 332 -25.63 -7.85 -1.92
CA GLY A 332 -26.56 -6.76 -1.57
C GLY A 332 -25.94 -5.37 -1.79
N LYS A 333 -26.04 -4.50 -0.77
CA LYS A 333 -25.54 -3.10 -0.82
C LYS A 333 -24.39 -2.82 0.13
N HIS A 334 -24.16 -3.69 1.10
CA HIS A 334 -23.29 -3.37 2.24
C HIS A 334 -22.26 -4.46 2.56
N THR A 335 -22.36 -5.62 1.92
CA THR A 335 -21.50 -6.77 2.26
C THR A 335 -20.68 -7.19 1.07
N THR A 336 -19.40 -7.47 1.29
CA THR A 336 -18.48 -8.03 0.30
C THR A 336 -17.91 -9.34 0.83
N LEU A 337 -18.02 -10.38 0.04
CA LEU A 337 -17.29 -11.63 0.23
C LEU A 337 -16.01 -11.59 -0.58
N TYR A 338 -14.91 -12.05 -0.04
CA TYR A 338 -13.64 -12.13 -0.76
C TYR A 338 -12.92 -13.45 -0.50
N ALA A 339 -12.13 -13.85 -1.49
CA ALA A 339 -11.31 -15.06 -1.41
C ALA A 339 -9.97 -14.84 -2.13
N GLN A 340 -8.93 -15.50 -1.64
CA GLN A 340 -7.63 -15.58 -2.28
C GLN A 340 -7.13 -17.02 -2.26
N PHE A 341 -6.40 -17.36 -3.31
CA PHE A 341 -5.69 -18.62 -3.47
C PHE A 341 -4.27 -18.33 -3.96
N VAL A 342 -3.29 -18.91 -3.31
CA VAL A 342 -1.87 -18.74 -3.66
C VAL A 342 -1.18 -20.09 -3.68
N MET A 343 -0.39 -20.31 -4.70
CA MET A 343 0.51 -21.46 -4.83
C MET A 343 1.96 -21.01 -4.91
N ASP A 344 2.81 -21.73 -4.23
CA ASP A 344 4.26 -21.59 -4.24
C ASP A 344 4.86 -22.73 -5.08
N GLU A 345 5.74 -22.41 -6.03
CA GLU A 345 6.48 -23.35 -6.88
C GLU A 345 5.66 -24.49 -7.48
N MET A 346 4.56 -24.16 -8.20
CA MET A 346 3.67 -25.15 -8.75
C MET A 346 4.33 -26.04 -9.84
N THR A 347 4.36 -27.33 -9.59
CA THR A 347 4.55 -28.35 -10.63
C THR A 347 3.19 -28.94 -10.99
N VAL A 348 2.67 -28.62 -12.16
CA VAL A 348 1.31 -28.98 -12.60
C VAL A 348 1.05 -30.49 -12.50
N LYS A 349 2.03 -31.31 -12.87
CA LYS A 349 1.92 -32.77 -12.80
C LYS A 349 1.70 -33.28 -11.38
N GLU A 350 2.45 -32.74 -10.43
CA GLU A 350 2.38 -33.12 -9.02
C GLU A 350 1.14 -32.53 -8.33
N PHE A 351 0.69 -31.37 -8.78
CA PHE A 351 -0.54 -30.76 -8.29
C PHE A 351 -1.78 -31.59 -8.66
N ILE A 352 -1.89 -31.97 -9.94
CA ILE A 352 -3.01 -32.80 -10.41
C ILE A 352 -2.94 -34.23 -9.83
N GLY A 353 -1.75 -34.76 -9.62
CA GLY A 353 -1.54 -36.10 -9.10
C GLY A 353 -1.81 -36.25 -7.61
N PHE A 354 -1.96 -35.16 -6.85
CA PHE A 354 -2.11 -35.17 -5.38
C PHE A 354 -1.06 -36.02 -4.64
N ASN A 355 0.17 -36.04 -5.17
CA ASN A 355 1.23 -36.93 -4.71
C ASN A 355 1.93 -36.48 -3.41
N GLY A 356 1.46 -35.39 -2.78
CA GLY A 356 2.07 -34.85 -1.58
C GLY A 356 3.48 -34.29 -1.78
N TYR A 357 3.78 -33.81 -3.00
CA TYR A 357 5.07 -33.21 -3.30
C TYR A 357 5.35 -31.99 -2.43
N TYR A 358 6.45 -32.01 -1.71
CA TYR A 358 6.74 -31.06 -0.62
C TYR A 358 6.82 -29.58 -1.06
N ALA A 359 7.13 -29.31 -2.32
CA ALA A 359 7.22 -27.95 -2.86
C ALA A 359 5.88 -27.36 -3.27
N ASN A 360 4.82 -28.17 -3.46
CA ASN A 360 3.48 -27.71 -3.78
C ASN A 360 2.77 -27.15 -2.53
N LYS A 361 3.16 -25.95 -2.11
CA LYS A 361 2.52 -25.26 -0.98
C LYS A 361 1.34 -24.44 -1.49
N GLN A 362 0.24 -24.54 -0.81
CA GLN A 362 -1.01 -23.87 -1.16
C GLN A 362 -1.53 -23.11 0.05
N SER A 363 -2.09 -21.93 -0.21
CA SER A 363 -2.70 -21.09 0.82
C SER A 363 -4.05 -20.59 0.34
N TYR A 364 -5.02 -20.55 1.26
CA TYR A 364 -6.37 -20.11 1.01
C TYR A 364 -6.76 -19.05 2.03
N GLN A 365 -7.46 -18.04 1.59
CA GLN A 365 -8.08 -17.03 2.44
C GLN A 365 -9.53 -16.83 2.00
N PHE A 366 -10.42 -16.77 2.95
CA PHE A 366 -11.82 -16.41 2.76
C PHE A 366 -12.20 -15.38 3.80
N GLY A 367 -13.00 -14.40 3.42
CA GLY A 367 -13.46 -13.41 4.36
C GLY A 367 -14.69 -12.65 3.89
N MET A 368 -15.21 -11.87 4.82
CA MET A 368 -16.37 -11.02 4.62
C MET A 368 -16.14 -9.68 5.28
N LYS A 369 -16.62 -8.62 4.65
CA LYS A 369 -16.69 -7.28 5.22
C LYS A 369 -18.07 -6.68 4.97
N SER A 370 -18.60 -5.99 5.95
CA SER A 370 -19.95 -5.40 5.89
C SER A 370 -19.95 -3.99 6.45
N TYR A 371 -20.54 -3.06 5.72
CA TYR A 371 -20.64 -1.64 6.03
C TYR A 371 -22.06 -1.30 6.45
N ASN A 372 -22.24 -0.41 7.43
CA ASN A 372 -23.53 -0.08 8.00
C ASN A 372 -24.32 -1.34 8.40
N SER A 373 -23.62 -2.28 9.02
CA SER A 373 -24.14 -3.59 9.39
C SER A 373 -25.38 -3.47 10.27
N PHE A 374 -26.37 -4.31 10.03
CA PHE A 374 -27.65 -4.30 10.73
C PHE A 374 -28.42 -2.98 10.68
N GLY A 375 -28.12 -2.12 9.68
CA GLY A 375 -28.74 -0.79 9.55
C GLY A 375 -28.17 0.27 10.52
N ILE A 376 -27.13 -0.06 11.26
CA ILE A 376 -26.43 0.88 12.15
C ILE A 376 -25.41 1.65 11.33
N LYS A 377 -25.61 2.97 11.22
CA LYS A 377 -24.69 3.85 10.48
C LYS A 377 -23.28 3.75 11.05
N ASN A 378 -22.30 3.64 10.15
CA ASN A 378 -20.87 3.54 10.45
C ASN A 378 -20.47 2.29 11.28
N LEU A 379 -21.33 1.29 11.42
CA LEU A 379 -20.93 0.01 11.97
C LEU A 379 -20.26 -0.84 10.87
N PHE A 380 -18.96 -1.06 11.01
CA PHE A 380 -18.19 -1.93 10.16
C PHE A 380 -17.89 -3.26 10.86
N LEU A 381 -18.08 -4.34 10.12
CA LEU A 381 -17.74 -5.69 10.57
C LEU A 381 -16.88 -6.38 9.51
N GLN A 382 -15.83 -7.04 9.95
CA GLN A 382 -14.93 -7.81 9.09
C GLN A 382 -14.48 -9.10 9.79
N GLY A 383 -14.40 -10.16 9.03
CA GLY A 383 -13.90 -11.44 9.48
C GLY A 383 -13.43 -12.32 8.33
#